data_7cae8ef918612032860157a430ece747
#
_entry.id   7cae8ef918612032860157a430ece747
#
_cell.length_a   1.000
_cell.length_b   1.000
_cell.length_c   1.000
_cell.angle_alpha   90.00
_cell.angle_beta   90.00
_cell.angle_gamma   90.00
#
_symmetry.space_group_name_H-M   'P 1'
#
loop_
_entity.id
_entity.type
_entity.pdbx_description
1 polymer ?
#
loop_
_entity_poly.entity_id
_entity_poly.type
_entity_poly.pdbx_seq_one_letter_code
_entity_poly.pdbx_strand_id
1 'polypeptide(L)'
;MAQYTVADPNYVAEIPHKHLITDPHDPFAPIGLRSRLREPRTDTLSMGPLEKVFLLWLVGASCDGCSVAVTGATHPRLEDLLNGIIPGLPRVELVHCVVSVESGPEWIENLRMAADGELDAPYLVCWEGSVMDETLSGNGFFMGLGEDLATGRQITSLEWLDRLAPGAAAMIAVGTCATWGGIPAAAGNPTGAMGVMDHLGKDYRSTLGLPVINVPGCSPVGDNVLETAAAALLFLNGMAPLPEFDELGRPAWLFTETVHRHCPRAGYYEEGVFAEEYGDKECLVELGCWGPVVQCNISERGAIDGRGGCMNMGGICIGCTMPGFPDKFAPFFGTPPGAYLSSTTSKTVGSFIRRFRALSMRDKQVSNRWENDKDLASGWARYRTQPRGAEKLAQRFYERIQESTKA
;
A
#
# COMPACT_ATOMS: atom_id res chain seq x y z
N MET A 1 6.44 32.30 -7.48
CA MET A 1 5.64 31.06 -7.40
C MET A 1 6.11 30.19 -8.53
N ALA A 2 6.81 29.08 -8.22
CA ALA A 2 7.15 28.09 -9.22
C ALA A 2 5.87 27.51 -9.78
N GLN A 3 5.68 27.56 -11.09
CA GLN A 3 4.58 26.88 -11.76
C GLN A 3 4.88 25.37 -11.67
N TYR A 4 4.11 24.66 -10.88
CA TYR A 4 4.16 23.21 -10.81
C TYR A 4 3.61 22.65 -12.12
N THR A 5 4.48 22.08 -12.92
CA THR A 5 4.07 21.26 -14.06
C THR A 5 3.89 19.84 -13.58
N VAL A 6 2.68 19.49 -13.19
CA VAL A 6 2.26 18.17 -12.68
C VAL A 6 2.52 17.03 -13.66
N ALA A 7 3.10 17.28 -14.82
CA ALA A 7 3.34 16.31 -15.87
C ALA A 7 4.78 16.26 -16.38
N ASP A 8 5.75 16.71 -15.60
CA ASP A 8 7.14 16.54 -16.01
C ASP A 8 7.56 15.08 -15.79
N PRO A 9 7.79 14.31 -16.86
CA PRO A 9 8.22 12.92 -16.74
C PRO A 9 9.59 12.76 -16.10
N ASN A 10 10.38 13.85 -16.01
CA ASN A 10 11.71 13.88 -15.41
C ASN A 10 11.66 14.34 -13.95
N TYR A 11 10.51 14.82 -13.47
CA TYR A 11 10.38 15.34 -12.12
C TYR A 11 10.82 14.35 -11.05
N VAL A 12 10.47 13.07 -11.21
CA VAL A 12 10.89 12.02 -10.27
C VAL A 12 12.41 11.77 -10.31
N ALA A 13 13.04 12.05 -11.45
CA ALA A 13 14.50 11.98 -11.58
C ALA A 13 15.19 13.25 -11.01
N GLU A 14 14.45 14.35 -10.92
CA GLU A 14 14.91 15.61 -10.35
C GLU A 14 14.61 15.77 -8.85
N ILE A 15 13.78 14.91 -8.27
CA ILE A 15 13.75 14.76 -6.79
C ILE A 15 15.18 14.44 -6.41
N PRO A 16 15.85 15.32 -5.66
CA PRO A 16 17.25 15.13 -5.37
C PRO A 16 17.45 13.73 -4.81
N HIS A 17 18.27 12.94 -5.46
CA HIS A 17 18.63 11.57 -5.03
C HIS A 17 19.13 11.53 -3.57
N LYS A 18 19.42 12.67 -2.98
CA LYS A 18 19.73 12.79 -1.55
C LYS A 18 18.67 12.19 -0.63
N HIS A 19 17.43 12.06 -1.11
CA HIS A 19 16.32 11.49 -0.36
C HIS A 19 16.01 10.02 -0.73
N LEU A 20 16.52 9.55 -1.86
CA LEU A 20 16.35 8.18 -2.31
C LEU A 20 17.63 7.40 -1.98
N ILE A 21 17.72 6.82 -0.82
CA ILE A 21 18.88 6.02 -0.44
C ILE A 21 18.79 4.67 -1.16
N THR A 22 19.17 4.69 -2.42
CA THR A 22 19.24 3.49 -3.25
C THR A 22 20.65 2.89 -3.26
N ASP A 23 21.65 3.68 -2.91
CA ASP A 23 23.07 3.29 -2.91
C ASP A 23 23.69 3.58 -1.52
N PRO A 24 24.36 2.58 -0.90
CA PRO A 24 25.09 2.80 0.34
C PRO A 24 26.20 3.86 0.21
N HIS A 25 26.63 4.17 -0.99
CA HIS A 25 27.63 5.20 -1.28
C HIS A 25 27.02 6.54 -1.73
N ASP A 26 25.69 6.67 -1.71
CA ASP A 26 25.03 7.93 -2.05
C ASP A 26 25.55 9.05 -1.12
N PRO A 27 26.21 10.08 -1.67
CA PRO A 27 26.74 11.19 -0.88
C PRO A 27 25.63 12.02 -0.20
N PHE A 28 24.39 11.86 -0.64
CA PHE A 28 23.21 12.53 -0.08
C PHE A 28 22.48 11.68 0.96
N ALA A 29 22.93 10.46 1.25
CA ALA A 29 22.37 9.68 2.35
C ALA A 29 22.44 10.49 3.65
N PRO A 30 21.40 10.46 4.50
CA PRO A 30 21.36 11.21 5.76
C PRO A 30 22.64 10.97 6.56
N ILE A 31 23.44 12.04 6.72
CA ILE A 31 24.74 11.95 7.37
C ILE A 31 24.51 11.63 8.85
N GLY A 32 25.14 10.57 9.32
CA GLY A 32 25.12 10.18 10.73
C GLY A 32 24.03 9.17 11.12
N LEU A 33 23.03 8.90 10.27
CA LEU A 33 22.04 7.88 10.57
C LEU A 33 22.66 6.47 10.53
N ARG A 34 23.47 6.18 9.50
CA ARG A 34 24.15 4.87 9.35
C ARG A 34 25.10 4.56 10.49
N SER A 35 25.76 5.56 11.04
CA SER A 35 26.64 5.38 12.21
C SER A 35 25.88 5.16 13.51
N ARG A 36 24.56 5.46 13.52
CA ARG A 36 23.69 5.30 14.68
C ARG A 36 22.87 4.00 14.61
N LEU A 37 22.76 3.38 13.42
CA LEU A 37 22.10 2.09 13.29
C LEU A 37 22.95 1.06 14.02
N ARG A 38 22.37 0.41 15.02
CA ARG A 38 23.01 -0.74 15.66
C ARG A 38 23.19 -1.82 14.62
N GLU A 39 24.35 -2.48 14.63
CA GLU A 39 24.51 -3.71 13.86
C GLU A 39 23.39 -4.67 14.25
N PRO A 40 22.72 -5.31 13.27
CA PRO A 40 21.67 -6.26 13.58
C PRO A 40 22.26 -7.34 14.49
N ARG A 41 21.61 -7.61 15.61
CA ARG A 41 21.97 -8.75 16.44
C ARG A 41 21.71 -10.02 15.63
N THR A 42 22.76 -10.67 15.17
CA THR A 42 22.67 -11.89 14.35
C THR A 42 22.20 -13.12 15.13
N ASP A 43 22.09 -13.00 16.44
CA ASP A 43 21.77 -14.09 17.36
C ASP A 43 20.28 -14.19 17.75
N THR A 44 19.41 -13.30 17.23
CA THR A 44 17.99 -13.30 17.58
C THR A 44 17.10 -13.10 16.35
N LEU A 45 17.02 -14.13 15.50
CA LEU A 45 16.03 -14.16 14.41
C LEU A 45 14.60 -14.43 14.91
N SER A 46 14.43 -14.74 16.17
CA SER A 46 13.14 -14.89 16.84
C SER A 46 13.37 -14.70 18.33
N MET A 47 12.53 -13.91 18.99
CA MET A 47 12.67 -13.66 20.44
C MET A 47 12.03 -14.76 21.29
N GLY A 48 11.37 -15.75 20.66
CA GLY A 48 10.62 -16.80 21.36
C GLY A 48 9.23 -16.33 21.80
N PRO A 49 8.50 -17.12 22.58
CA PRO A 49 7.14 -16.76 22.98
C PRO A 49 7.14 -15.47 23.79
N LEU A 50 6.46 -14.46 23.25
CA LEU A 50 6.29 -13.14 23.87
C LEU A 50 4.89 -13.04 24.44
N GLU A 51 4.77 -12.48 25.64
CA GLU A 51 3.46 -12.19 26.25
C GLU A 51 2.86 -10.90 25.67
N LYS A 52 3.72 -9.89 25.44
CA LYS A 52 3.32 -8.57 24.95
C LYS A 52 4.34 -7.97 24.00
N VAL A 53 3.87 -7.04 23.17
CA VAL A 53 4.68 -6.18 22.31
C VAL A 53 4.09 -4.78 22.37
N PHE A 54 4.93 -3.77 22.48
CA PHE A 54 4.48 -2.38 22.43
C PHE A 54 4.33 -1.90 20.98
N LEU A 55 3.32 -1.08 20.73
CA LEU A 55 3.10 -0.41 19.47
C LEU A 55 3.20 1.09 19.65
N LEU A 56 4.11 1.71 18.90
CA LEU A 56 4.27 3.15 18.79
C LEU A 56 3.76 3.58 17.42
N TRP A 57 2.66 4.32 17.35
CA TRP A 57 2.10 4.85 16.12
C TRP A 57 2.44 6.33 16.01
N LEU A 58 3.42 6.65 15.17
CA LEU A 58 3.96 7.98 14.98
C LEU A 58 3.48 8.58 13.65
N VAL A 59 3.55 9.91 13.57
CA VAL A 59 3.09 10.66 12.41
C VAL A 59 4.17 11.61 11.89
N GLY A 60 4.28 11.66 10.56
CA GLY A 60 4.95 12.71 9.80
C GLY A 60 3.94 13.64 9.12
N ALA A 61 4.22 14.12 7.90
CA ALA A 61 3.24 14.88 7.12
C ALA A 61 2.10 13.96 6.68
N SER A 62 1.04 13.91 7.47
CA SER A 62 -0.10 13.01 7.32
C SER A 62 -1.44 13.74 7.21
N CYS A 63 -2.45 13.03 6.73
CA CYS A 63 -3.85 13.43 6.76
C CYS A 63 -4.70 12.54 7.68
N ASP A 64 -4.07 11.66 8.47
CA ASP A 64 -4.67 10.65 9.36
C ASP A 64 -5.57 9.61 8.66
N GLY A 65 -5.56 9.60 7.32
CA GLY A 65 -6.36 8.67 6.53
C GLY A 65 -5.94 7.20 6.70
N CYS A 66 -4.69 6.96 7.05
CA CYS A 66 -4.19 5.60 7.24
C CYS A 66 -4.63 5.02 8.59
N SER A 67 -4.56 5.79 9.68
CA SER A 67 -5.08 5.38 10.98
C SER A 67 -6.60 5.17 10.93
N VAL A 68 -7.34 6.05 10.24
CA VAL A 68 -8.78 5.85 9.99
C VAL A 68 -9.05 4.56 9.20
N ALA A 69 -8.26 4.26 8.17
CA ALA A 69 -8.41 3.01 7.41
C ALA A 69 -8.18 1.76 8.28
N VAL A 70 -7.19 1.82 9.18
CA VAL A 70 -6.88 0.72 10.10
C VAL A 70 -7.98 0.47 11.11
N THR A 71 -8.66 1.51 11.61
CA THR A 71 -9.83 1.33 12.48
C THR A 71 -11.00 0.64 11.78
N GLY A 72 -11.03 0.67 10.45
CA GLY A 72 -12.02 -0.04 9.63
C GLY A 72 -11.62 -1.46 9.25
N ALA A 73 -10.47 -1.96 9.69
CA ALA A 73 -10.02 -3.32 9.38
C ALA A 73 -10.93 -4.39 10.01
N THR A 74 -11.07 -5.51 9.31
CA THR A 74 -12.00 -6.57 9.69
C THR A 74 -11.34 -7.94 9.79
N HIS A 75 -10.17 -8.15 9.14
CA HIS A 75 -9.46 -9.43 9.08
C HIS A 75 -7.94 -9.25 9.12
N PRO A 76 -7.29 -9.19 10.31
CA PRO A 76 -7.89 -9.13 11.64
C PRO A 76 -8.44 -7.73 11.96
N ARG A 77 -9.30 -7.63 12.98
CA ARG A 77 -9.72 -6.33 13.50
C ARG A 77 -8.63 -5.77 14.43
N LEU A 78 -8.56 -4.45 14.51
CA LEU A 78 -7.62 -3.77 15.40
C LEU A 78 -7.81 -4.21 16.86
N GLU A 79 -9.07 -4.31 17.29
CA GLU A 79 -9.41 -4.71 18.65
C GLU A 79 -8.96 -6.14 18.96
N ASP A 80 -8.97 -7.03 17.98
CA ASP A 80 -8.54 -8.42 18.17
C ASP A 80 -7.03 -8.49 18.46
N LEU A 81 -6.23 -7.64 17.80
CA LEU A 81 -4.80 -7.49 18.08
C LEU A 81 -4.55 -6.87 19.45
N LEU A 82 -5.21 -5.77 19.78
CA LEU A 82 -5.02 -5.04 21.04
C LEU A 82 -5.46 -5.86 22.26
N ASN A 83 -6.53 -6.63 22.11
CA ASN A 83 -7.03 -7.49 23.19
C ASN A 83 -6.27 -8.84 23.32
N GLY A 84 -5.34 -9.12 22.40
CA GLY A 84 -4.55 -10.37 22.42
C GLY A 84 -5.38 -11.64 22.27
N ILE A 85 -6.51 -11.57 21.54
CA ILE A 85 -7.41 -12.71 21.36
C ILE A 85 -7.06 -13.58 20.15
N ILE A 86 -6.11 -13.15 19.33
CA ILE A 86 -5.66 -13.92 18.17
C ILE A 86 -4.67 -15.00 18.64
N PRO A 87 -4.99 -16.29 18.45
CA PRO A 87 -4.12 -17.37 18.90
C PRO A 87 -2.73 -17.28 18.26
N GLY A 88 -1.69 -17.41 19.10
CA GLY A 88 -0.29 -17.37 18.68
C GLY A 88 0.30 -15.99 18.52
N LEU A 89 -0.47 -14.92 18.68
CA LEU A 89 0.06 -13.56 18.74
C LEU A 89 0.24 -13.08 20.19
N PRO A 90 1.31 -12.31 20.47
CA PRO A 90 1.43 -11.59 21.72
C PRO A 90 0.35 -10.49 21.80
N ARG A 91 0.01 -10.07 23.02
CA ARG A 91 -0.85 -8.90 23.21
C ARG A 91 -0.12 -7.65 22.70
N VAL A 92 -0.80 -6.84 21.91
CA VAL A 92 -0.27 -5.56 21.45
C VAL A 92 -0.74 -4.45 22.38
N GLU A 93 0.20 -3.79 23.06
CA GLU A 93 -0.09 -2.61 23.88
C GLU A 93 0.22 -1.35 23.08
N LEU A 94 -0.80 -0.59 22.74
CA LEU A 94 -0.67 0.69 22.08
C LEU A 94 -0.28 1.74 23.11
N VAL A 95 1.01 2.07 23.19
CA VAL A 95 1.55 2.97 24.22
C VAL A 95 1.79 4.39 23.72
N HIS A 96 1.72 4.60 22.41
CA HIS A 96 1.73 5.91 21.80
C HIS A 96 0.93 5.88 20.49
N CYS A 97 -0.04 6.76 20.37
CA CYS A 97 -0.92 6.86 19.21
C CYS A 97 -1.18 8.32 18.87
N VAL A 98 -1.03 8.68 17.60
CA VAL A 98 -1.25 10.05 17.10
C VAL A 98 -2.68 10.57 17.28
N VAL A 99 -3.65 9.67 17.33
CA VAL A 99 -5.06 10.02 17.58
C VAL A 99 -5.42 10.08 19.07
N SER A 100 -4.43 9.92 19.95
CA SER A 100 -4.65 10.06 21.39
C SER A 100 -5.02 11.49 21.73
N VAL A 101 -5.91 11.64 22.71
CA VAL A 101 -6.22 12.95 23.31
C VAL A 101 -5.24 13.32 24.41
N GLU A 102 -4.34 12.40 24.74
CA GLU A 102 -3.29 12.62 25.73
C GLU A 102 -2.24 13.58 25.18
N SER A 103 -1.64 14.34 26.09
CA SER A 103 -0.62 15.32 25.75
C SER A 103 0.31 15.56 26.96
N GLY A 104 1.42 16.24 26.69
CA GLY A 104 2.35 16.62 27.73
C GLY A 104 3.49 15.62 27.97
N PRO A 105 4.30 15.81 29.02
CA PRO A 105 5.50 15.03 29.28
C PRO A 105 5.26 13.53 29.44
N GLU A 106 4.19 13.17 30.11
CA GLU A 106 3.85 11.75 30.37
C GLU A 106 3.56 11.00 29.08
N TRP A 107 2.93 11.67 28.11
CA TRP A 107 2.64 11.08 26.81
C TRP A 107 3.91 10.83 25.98
N ILE A 108 4.89 11.75 26.06
CA ILE A 108 6.20 11.62 25.40
C ILE A 108 7.11 10.63 26.10
N GLU A 109 6.88 10.34 27.38
CA GLU A 109 7.72 9.45 28.19
C GLU A 109 7.81 8.04 27.60
N ASN A 110 6.74 7.52 27.02
CA ASN A 110 6.76 6.23 26.35
C ASN A 110 7.74 6.19 25.16
N LEU A 111 7.84 7.30 24.41
CA LEU A 111 8.81 7.41 23.31
C LEU A 111 10.24 7.47 23.86
N ARG A 112 10.46 8.20 24.96
CA ARG A 112 11.75 8.29 25.64
C ARG A 112 12.18 6.91 26.15
N MET A 113 11.31 6.22 26.88
CA MET A 113 11.58 4.86 27.39
C MET A 113 11.92 3.88 26.26
N ALA A 114 11.19 3.96 25.12
CA ALA A 114 11.49 3.14 23.95
C ALA A 114 12.87 3.46 23.37
N ALA A 115 13.20 4.74 23.21
CA ALA A 115 14.47 5.19 22.66
C ALA A 115 15.66 4.82 23.54
N ASP A 116 15.48 4.89 24.87
CA ASP A 116 16.52 4.58 25.85
C ASP A 116 16.63 3.07 26.14
N GLY A 117 15.69 2.25 25.62
CA GLY A 117 15.66 0.81 25.82
C GLY A 117 15.17 0.41 27.23
N GLU A 118 14.35 1.24 27.85
CA GLU A 118 13.79 1.05 29.21
C GLU A 118 12.44 0.32 29.18
N LEU A 119 11.85 0.06 27.99
CA LEU A 119 10.64 -0.75 27.88
C LEU A 119 10.94 -2.21 28.24
N ASP A 120 10.01 -2.84 28.96
CA ASP A 120 10.12 -4.23 29.42
C ASP A 120 9.73 -5.28 28.37
N ALA A 121 9.37 -4.85 27.16
CA ALA A 121 9.05 -5.70 26.01
C ALA A 121 9.51 -5.05 24.70
N PRO A 122 9.64 -5.82 23.61
CA PRO A 122 9.94 -5.27 22.29
C PRO A 122 8.86 -4.30 21.83
N TYR A 123 9.24 -3.39 20.92
CA TYR A 123 8.27 -2.47 20.32
C TYR A 123 8.32 -2.48 18.80
N LEU A 124 7.16 -2.25 18.20
CA LEU A 124 6.98 -1.96 16.79
C LEU A 124 6.77 -0.47 16.62
N VAL A 125 7.26 0.08 15.51
CA VAL A 125 6.96 1.44 15.10
C VAL A 125 6.12 1.39 13.83
N CYS A 126 4.90 1.91 13.90
CA CYS A 126 4.10 2.28 12.74
C CYS A 126 4.30 3.76 12.47
N TRP A 127 4.72 4.07 11.26
CA TRP A 127 4.90 5.45 10.82
C TRP A 127 3.87 5.79 9.75
N GLU A 128 3.08 6.83 9.99
CA GLU A 128 2.09 7.38 9.07
C GLU A 128 2.51 8.75 8.58
N GLY A 129 2.34 9.01 7.28
CA GLY A 129 2.74 10.29 6.70
C GLY A 129 4.18 10.34 6.21
N SER A 130 4.54 11.39 5.48
CA SER A 130 5.89 11.54 4.92
C SER A 130 6.89 11.98 5.99
N VAL A 131 8.10 11.51 5.87
CA VAL A 131 9.25 12.04 6.61
C VAL A 131 9.64 13.37 5.96
N MET A 132 9.79 14.42 6.75
CA MET A 132 10.19 15.74 6.25
C MET A 132 11.66 16.00 6.55
N ASP A 133 12.35 16.67 5.63
CA ASP A 133 13.73 17.09 5.84
C ASP A 133 13.79 18.37 6.69
N GLU A 134 13.89 18.20 7.99
CA GLU A 134 13.92 19.32 8.94
C GLU A 134 15.07 20.30 8.70
N THR A 135 16.09 19.95 7.93
CA THR A 135 17.17 20.88 7.57
C THR A 135 16.70 22.01 6.66
N LEU A 136 15.56 21.81 5.98
CA LEU A 136 14.94 22.81 5.10
C LEU A 136 14.00 23.77 5.84
N SER A 137 13.72 23.52 7.12
CA SER A 137 12.79 24.34 7.92
C SER A 137 13.34 25.73 8.30
N GLY A 138 14.63 26.00 8.03
CA GLY A 138 15.27 27.26 8.39
C GLY A 138 15.47 27.37 9.91
N ASN A 139 14.86 28.37 10.54
CA ASN A 139 14.98 28.61 11.98
C ASN A 139 13.87 27.93 12.80
N GLY A 140 12.99 27.15 12.16
CA GLY A 140 11.89 26.47 12.80
C GLY A 140 11.98 24.95 12.66
N PHE A 141 10.83 24.33 12.63
CA PHE A 141 10.64 22.91 12.33
C PHE A 141 9.34 22.74 11.53
N PHE A 142 9.26 21.68 10.73
CA PHE A 142 8.03 21.34 10.01
C PHE A 142 7.03 20.64 10.93
N MET A 143 7.53 19.70 11.77
CA MET A 143 6.67 18.95 12.66
C MET A 143 7.36 18.67 14.00
N GLY A 144 6.84 19.29 15.08
CA GLY A 144 7.24 19.01 16.46
C GLY A 144 6.39 17.92 17.07
N LEU A 145 7.02 17.07 17.87
CA LEU A 145 6.37 16.04 18.66
C LEU A 145 7.00 16.00 20.06
N GLY A 146 6.56 16.94 20.88
CA GLY A 146 7.01 17.08 22.25
C GLY A 146 8.20 18.01 22.45
N GLU A 147 8.62 18.13 23.68
CA GLU A 147 9.66 19.05 24.14
C GLU A 147 10.66 18.31 25.03
N ASP A 148 11.92 18.58 24.86
CA ASP A 148 12.97 18.17 25.76
C ASP A 148 12.88 18.99 27.05
N LEU A 149 12.49 18.35 28.14
CA LEU A 149 12.22 19.03 29.41
C LEU A 149 13.45 19.68 30.08
N ALA A 150 14.65 19.21 29.72
CA ALA A 150 15.88 19.76 30.28
C ALA A 150 16.30 21.06 29.59
N THR A 151 15.98 21.18 28.30
CA THR A 151 16.44 22.29 27.45
C THR A 151 15.33 23.22 26.98
N GLY A 152 14.07 22.79 27.07
CA GLY A 152 12.93 23.48 26.47
C GLY A 152 12.91 23.45 24.94
N ARG A 153 13.76 22.61 24.31
CA ARG A 153 13.85 22.48 22.87
C ARG A 153 12.75 21.55 22.35
N GLN A 154 12.08 21.98 21.30
CA GLN A 154 11.13 21.11 20.61
C GLN A 154 11.87 19.91 19.99
N ILE A 155 11.28 18.73 20.10
CA ILE A 155 11.74 17.50 19.48
C ILE A 155 10.90 17.29 18.24
N THR A 156 11.53 17.05 17.09
CA THR A 156 10.80 16.81 15.84
C THR A 156 10.36 15.35 15.71
N SER A 157 9.33 15.11 14.89
CA SER A 157 8.94 13.74 14.54
C SER A 157 10.09 12.97 13.90
N LEU A 158 10.89 13.64 13.06
CA LEU A 158 12.08 13.06 12.45
C LEU A 158 13.10 12.61 13.50
N GLU A 159 13.34 13.43 14.52
CA GLU A 159 14.25 13.08 15.61
C GLU A 159 13.76 11.85 16.38
N TRP A 160 12.46 11.70 16.58
CA TRP A 160 11.89 10.48 17.16
C TRP A 160 12.08 9.26 16.26
N LEU A 161 11.90 9.41 14.96
CA LEU A 161 12.18 8.32 14.01
C LEU A 161 13.63 7.86 14.14
N ASP A 162 14.59 8.79 14.17
CA ASP A 162 16.01 8.50 14.31
C ASP A 162 16.37 7.81 15.65
N ARG A 163 15.71 8.22 16.73
CA ARG A 163 15.94 7.64 18.06
C ARG A 163 15.34 6.25 18.20
N LEU A 164 14.17 6.01 17.59
CA LEU A 164 13.42 4.76 17.77
C LEU A 164 13.81 3.67 16.79
N ALA A 165 14.17 4.04 15.56
CA ALA A 165 14.48 3.07 14.51
C ALA A 165 15.55 2.02 14.92
N PRO A 166 16.64 2.38 15.62
CA PRO A 166 17.66 1.40 16.00
C PRO A 166 17.20 0.32 16.97
N GLY A 167 16.22 0.63 17.81
CA GLY A 167 15.69 -0.28 18.83
C GLY A 167 14.42 -1.03 18.43
N ALA A 168 13.80 -0.63 17.32
CA ALA A 168 12.53 -1.21 16.87
C ALA A 168 12.68 -2.68 16.47
N ALA A 169 11.75 -3.52 16.90
CA ALA A 169 11.64 -4.90 16.45
C ALA A 169 11.12 -5.00 15.00
N ALA A 170 10.24 -4.09 14.61
CA ALA A 170 9.87 -3.86 13.22
C ALA A 170 9.52 -2.39 13.00
N MET A 171 9.78 -1.92 11.78
CA MET A 171 9.41 -0.58 11.27
C MET A 171 8.42 -0.76 10.14
N ILE A 172 7.19 -0.27 10.31
CA ILE A 172 6.11 -0.39 9.33
C ILE A 172 5.76 1.02 8.83
N ALA A 173 6.02 1.28 7.56
CA ALA A 173 5.61 2.49 6.88
C ALA A 173 4.18 2.31 6.34
N VAL A 174 3.23 3.04 6.92
CA VAL A 174 1.80 2.88 6.66
C VAL A 174 1.31 3.98 5.73
N GLY A 175 0.83 3.58 4.55
CA GLY A 175 0.34 4.49 3.54
C GLY A 175 1.41 5.02 2.58
N THR A 176 0.97 5.58 1.48
CA THR A 176 1.85 6.04 0.38
C THR A 176 2.78 7.18 0.79
N CYS A 177 2.34 8.04 1.70
CA CYS A 177 3.18 9.11 2.22
C CYS A 177 4.38 8.54 2.98
N ALA A 178 4.16 7.57 3.86
CA ALA A 178 5.23 6.92 4.61
C ALA A 178 6.14 6.04 3.74
N THR A 179 5.61 5.47 2.66
CA THR A 179 6.36 4.54 1.81
C THR A 179 7.16 5.22 0.70
N TRP A 180 6.58 6.25 0.04
CA TRP A 180 7.15 6.91 -1.15
C TRP A 180 7.18 8.43 -1.08
N GLY A 181 6.86 9.03 0.07
CA GLY A 181 6.68 10.48 0.20
C GLY A 181 5.28 10.96 -0.20
N GLY A 182 4.60 10.30 -1.14
CA GLY A 182 3.22 10.54 -1.50
C GLY A 182 2.90 11.97 -1.93
N ILE A 183 1.71 12.45 -1.56
CA ILE A 183 1.25 13.81 -1.92
C ILE A 183 2.16 14.92 -1.35
N PRO A 184 2.66 14.85 -0.11
CA PRO A 184 3.61 15.86 0.38
C PRO A 184 4.90 15.96 -0.44
N ALA A 185 5.34 14.85 -1.05
CA ALA A 185 6.51 14.80 -1.92
C ALA A 185 6.23 15.15 -3.39
N ALA A 186 5.00 15.55 -3.73
CA ALA A 186 4.63 15.95 -5.07
C ALA A 186 5.49 17.14 -5.58
N ALA A 187 5.38 17.39 -6.90
CA ALA A 187 6.17 18.38 -7.62
C ALA A 187 6.45 19.67 -6.84
N GLY A 188 7.73 20.02 -6.73
CA GLY A 188 8.23 21.15 -5.95
C GLY A 188 8.69 20.80 -4.55
N ASN A 189 8.13 19.79 -3.92
CA ASN A 189 8.52 19.20 -2.62
C ASN A 189 9.27 20.17 -1.66
N PRO A 190 8.63 21.24 -1.17
CA PRO A 190 9.30 22.30 -0.42
C PRO A 190 9.81 21.85 0.96
N THR A 191 9.29 20.73 1.47
CA THR A 191 9.66 20.16 2.77
C THR A 191 10.68 19.03 2.66
N GLY A 192 11.12 18.68 1.44
CA GLY A 192 11.97 17.51 1.23
C GLY A 192 11.30 16.20 1.69
N ALA A 193 9.97 16.15 1.61
CA ALA A 193 9.19 14.98 2.04
C ALA A 193 9.62 13.71 1.30
N MET A 194 9.75 12.60 2.06
CA MET A 194 10.26 11.32 1.56
C MET A 194 9.61 10.15 2.31
N GLY A 195 9.84 8.94 1.83
CA GLY A 195 9.44 7.73 2.54
C GLY A 195 10.37 7.38 3.71
N VAL A 196 9.89 6.54 4.62
CA VAL A 196 10.69 6.05 5.76
C VAL A 196 11.92 5.28 5.26
N MET A 197 11.76 4.44 4.23
CA MET A 197 12.88 3.69 3.65
C MET A 197 13.89 4.63 2.95
N ASP A 198 13.44 5.74 2.38
CA ASP A 198 14.32 6.73 1.78
C ASP A 198 15.18 7.42 2.84
N HIS A 199 14.61 7.67 4.02
CA HIS A 199 15.32 8.26 5.14
C HIS A 199 16.26 7.28 5.84
N LEU A 200 15.77 6.11 6.22
CA LEU A 200 16.54 5.10 6.96
C LEU A 200 17.53 4.32 6.08
N GLY A 201 17.27 4.23 4.79
CA GLY A 201 18.07 3.48 3.82
C GLY A 201 17.56 2.05 3.60
N LYS A 202 17.83 1.53 2.41
CA LYS A 202 17.50 0.14 2.04
C LYS A 202 18.22 -0.90 2.91
N ASP A 203 19.37 -0.54 3.44
CA ASP A 203 20.17 -1.41 4.29
C ASP A 203 19.73 -1.41 5.75
N TYR A 204 18.75 -0.57 6.09
CA TYR A 204 18.15 -0.60 7.43
C TYR A 204 17.64 -2.01 7.74
N ARG A 205 17.96 -2.45 8.94
CA ARG A 205 17.40 -3.67 9.53
C ARG A 205 16.98 -3.36 10.97
N SER A 206 15.79 -3.79 11.30
CA SER A 206 15.30 -3.77 12.69
C SER A 206 16.16 -4.69 13.57
N THR A 207 15.91 -4.68 14.87
CA THR A 207 16.61 -5.57 15.81
C THR A 207 16.43 -7.06 15.49
N LEU A 208 15.44 -7.41 14.68
CA LEU A 208 15.13 -8.76 14.21
C LEU A 208 15.50 -9.02 12.75
N GLY A 209 16.24 -8.12 12.14
CA GLY A 209 16.68 -8.25 10.76
C GLY A 209 15.62 -7.91 9.71
N LEU A 210 14.45 -7.39 10.08
CA LEU A 210 13.41 -6.96 9.14
C LEU A 210 13.81 -5.64 8.46
N PRO A 211 13.56 -5.49 7.14
CA PRO A 211 13.67 -4.18 6.48
C PRO A 211 12.56 -3.24 6.97
N VAL A 212 12.55 -2.00 6.47
CA VAL A 212 11.33 -1.18 6.53
C VAL A 212 10.24 -1.89 5.74
N ILE A 213 9.12 -2.17 6.40
CA ILE A 213 7.98 -2.84 5.79
C ILE A 213 7.05 -1.79 5.21
N ASN A 214 6.89 -1.76 3.90
CA ASN A 214 6.09 -0.77 3.18
C ASN A 214 4.68 -1.29 2.90
N VAL A 215 3.66 -0.61 3.43
CA VAL A 215 2.25 -0.91 3.15
C VAL A 215 1.59 0.30 2.48
N PRO A 216 1.79 0.47 1.16
CA PRO A 216 1.30 1.64 0.43
C PRO A 216 -0.21 1.62 0.21
N GLY A 217 -0.75 2.80 -0.02
CA GLY A 217 -2.15 3.10 -0.31
C GLY A 217 -2.47 4.51 0.18
N CYS A 218 -3.35 5.23 -0.49
CA CYS A 218 -3.74 6.58 -0.09
C CYS A 218 -5.28 6.68 0.02
N SER A 219 -5.79 6.13 1.10
CA SER A 219 -5.22 5.37 2.22
C SER A 219 -5.03 3.88 1.89
N PRO A 220 -4.24 3.12 2.68
CA PRO A 220 -4.10 1.67 2.48
C PRO A 220 -5.41 0.94 2.83
N VAL A 221 -5.53 -0.30 2.38
CA VAL A 221 -6.56 -1.21 2.90
C VAL A 221 -6.21 -1.54 4.34
N GLY A 222 -7.12 -1.30 5.28
CA GLY A 222 -6.86 -1.51 6.71
C GLY A 222 -6.45 -2.95 7.03
N ASP A 223 -7.12 -3.93 6.41
CA ASP A 223 -6.78 -5.36 6.54
C ASP A 223 -5.34 -5.65 6.11
N ASN A 224 -4.83 -4.99 5.06
CA ASN A 224 -3.44 -5.18 4.62
C ASN A 224 -2.44 -4.73 5.69
N VAL A 225 -2.73 -3.64 6.39
CA VAL A 225 -1.86 -3.13 7.45
C VAL A 225 -1.84 -4.08 8.63
N LEU A 226 -3.01 -4.51 9.10
CA LEU A 226 -3.10 -5.37 10.28
C LEU A 226 -2.66 -6.81 9.98
N GLU A 227 -2.90 -7.34 8.78
CA GLU A 227 -2.35 -8.62 8.35
C GLU A 227 -0.81 -8.59 8.30
N THR A 228 -0.24 -7.48 7.81
CA THR A 228 1.21 -7.28 7.81
C THR A 228 1.77 -7.22 9.23
N ALA A 229 1.11 -6.48 10.13
CA ALA A 229 1.51 -6.42 11.53
C ALA A 229 1.41 -7.79 12.20
N ALA A 230 0.31 -8.53 11.95
CA ALA A 230 0.13 -9.89 12.47
C ALA A 230 1.21 -10.86 11.96
N ALA A 231 1.57 -10.79 10.68
CA ALA A 231 2.65 -11.61 10.11
C ALA A 231 4.01 -11.29 10.75
N ALA A 232 4.31 -10.01 10.98
CA ALA A 232 5.51 -9.61 11.71
C ALA A 232 5.49 -10.12 13.16
N LEU A 233 4.36 -10.03 13.86
CA LEU A 233 4.20 -10.53 15.22
C LEU A 233 4.33 -12.05 15.31
N LEU A 234 3.80 -12.81 14.35
CA LEU A 234 3.97 -14.27 14.29
C LEU A 234 5.45 -14.65 14.09
N PHE A 235 6.16 -13.92 13.23
CA PHE A 235 7.60 -14.10 13.05
C PHE A 235 8.36 -13.78 14.34
N LEU A 236 8.06 -12.65 14.98
CA LEU A 236 8.60 -12.24 16.27
C LEU A 236 8.43 -13.33 17.34
N ASN A 237 7.27 -13.95 17.34
CA ASN A 237 6.92 -14.99 18.32
C ASN A 237 7.45 -16.39 17.94
N GLY A 238 8.22 -16.50 16.85
CA GLY A 238 8.79 -17.76 16.37
C GLY A 238 7.75 -18.74 15.81
N MET A 239 6.54 -18.27 15.52
CA MET A 239 5.42 -19.11 15.05
C MET A 239 5.28 -19.13 13.52
N ALA A 240 5.94 -18.23 12.83
CA ALA A 240 5.96 -18.17 11.38
C ALA A 240 7.38 -17.88 10.86
N PRO A 241 7.70 -18.27 9.63
CA PRO A 241 8.95 -17.88 8.98
C PRO A 241 8.98 -16.37 8.72
N LEU A 242 10.17 -15.86 8.36
CA LEU A 242 10.33 -14.50 7.90
C LEU A 242 9.35 -14.21 6.76
N PRO A 243 8.52 -13.17 6.84
CA PRO A 243 7.63 -12.78 5.75
C PRO A 243 8.41 -12.44 4.48
N GLU A 244 7.86 -12.83 3.32
CA GLU A 244 8.44 -12.46 2.04
C GLU A 244 8.09 -11.02 1.68
N PHE A 245 9.11 -10.26 1.28
CA PHE A 245 8.96 -8.89 0.80
C PHE A 245 9.43 -8.80 -0.65
N ASP A 246 8.76 -7.95 -1.42
CA ASP A 246 9.21 -7.61 -2.77
C ASP A 246 10.39 -6.62 -2.73
N GLU A 247 10.90 -6.26 -3.90
CA GLU A 247 12.03 -5.34 -4.06
C GLU A 247 11.77 -3.92 -3.53
N LEU A 248 10.49 -3.57 -3.32
CA LEU A 248 10.04 -2.31 -2.75
C LEU A 248 9.79 -2.41 -1.23
N GLY A 249 10.09 -3.54 -0.61
CA GLY A 249 9.83 -3.78 0.81
C GLY A 249 8.37 -3.98 1.17
N ARG A 250 7.50 -4.25 0.17
CA ARG A 250 6.08 -4.52 0.40
C ARG A 250 5.88 -6.01 0.70
N PRO A 251 4.89 -6.38 1.53
CA PRO A 251 4.50 -7.79 1.69
C PRO A 251 4.14 -8.41 0.34
N ALA A 252 4.92 -9.39 -0.11
CA ALA A 252 4.79 -9.94 -1.47
C ALA A 252 3.39 -10.49 -1.74
N TRP A 253 2.78 -11.15 -0.77
CA TRP A 253 1.44 -11.75 -0.93
C TRP A 253 0.30 -10.73 -1.09
N LEU A 254 0.52 -9.44 -0.73
CA LEU A 254 -0.50 -8.39 -0.83
C LEU A 254 -0.41 -7.58 -2.13
N PHE A 255 0.77 -7.55 -2.76
CA PHE A 255 1.08 -6.66 -3.88
C PHE A 255 1.60 -7.40 -5.11
N THR A 256 1.27 -8.68 -5.28
CA THR A 256 1.68 -9.49 -6.45
C THR A 256 0.83 -9.20 -7.67
N GLU A 257 -0.46 -8.92 -7.49
CA GLU A 257 -1.42 -8.84 -8.57
C GLU A 257 -1.83 -7.40 -8.87
N THR A 258 -2.18 -7.15 -10.15
CA THR A 258 -2.67 -5.85 -10.54
C THR A 258 -4.13 -5.67 -10.13
N VAL A 259 -4.51 -4.42 -9.90
CA VAL A 259 -5.90 -4.04 -9.63
C VAL A 259 -6.87 -4.60 -10.67
N HIS A 260 -6.43 -4.64 -11.93
CA HIS A 260 -7.25 -5.11 -13.05
C HIS A 260 -7.68 -6.56 -12.90
N ARG A 261 -6.87 -7.42 -12.28
CA ARG A 261 -7.16 -8.86 -12.18
C ARG A 261 -8.49 -9.16 -11.50
N HIS A 262 -8.80 -8.45 -10.44
CA HIS A 262 -10.04 -8.61 -9.68
C HIS A 262 -11.03 -7.46 -9.90
N CYS A 263 -10.78 -6.63 -10.93
CA CYS A 263 -11.68 -5.52 -11.25
C CYS A 263 -13.01 -6.03 -11.79
N PRO A 264 -14.16 -5.57 -11.28
CA PRO A 264 -15.47 -5.98 -11.79
C PRO A 264 -15.70 -5.62 -13.28
N ARG A 265 -14.85 -4.72 -13.80
CA ARG A 265 -14.87 -4.29 -15.20
C ARG A 265 -13.84 -4.99 -16.10
N ALA A 266 -13.06 -5.96 -15.59
CA ALA A 266 -12.02 -6.63 -16.37
C ALA A 266 -12.57 -7.29 -17.64
N GLY A 267 -13.75 -7.89 -17.58
CA GLY A 267 -14.39 -8.49 -18.75
C GLY A 267 -14.66 -7.50 -19.89
N TYR A 268 -15.00 -6.25 -19.59
CA TYR A 268 -15.16 -5.22 -20.61
C TYR A 268 -13.83 -4.84 -21.26
N TYR A 269 -12.75 -4.81 -20.49
CA TYR A 269 -11.42 -4.57 -21.05
C TYR A 269 -11.02 -5.68 -22.03
N GLU A 270 -11.24 -6.94 -21.69
CA GLU A 270 -10.95 -8.10 -22.52
C GLU A 270 -11.80 -8.09 -23.81
N GLU A 271 -13.05 -7.64 -23.72
CA GLU A 271 -13.95 -7.48 -24.86
C GLU A 271 -13.67 -6.20 -25.68
N GLY A 272 -12.77 -5.33 -25.23
CA GLY A 272 -12.46 -4.05 -25.88
C GLY A 272 -13.63 -3.06 -25.83
N VAL A 273 -14.40 -3.09 -24.74
CA VAL A 273 -15.54 -2.19 -24.50
C VAL A 273 -15.16 -1.22 -23.41
N PHE A 274 -15.04 0.05 -23.77
CA PHE A 274 -14.57 1.10 -22.89
C PHE A 274 -15.65 2.13 -22.66
N ALA A 275 -15.65 2.70 -21.46
CA ALA A 275 -16.53 3.79 -21.06
C ALA A 275 -16.20 5.06 -21.85
N GLU A 276 -17.21 5.81 -22.22
CA GLU A 276 -17.08 7.12 -22.86
C GLU A 276 -17.16 8.24 -21.82
N GLU A 277 -17.92 8.02 -20.74
CA GLU A 277 -18.04 8.97 -19.64
C GLU A 277 -18.01 8.29 -18.26
N TYR A 278 -17.78 9.06 -17.21
CA TYR A 278 -17.86 8.57 -15.84
C TYR A 278 -19.30 8.28 -15.45
N GLY A 279 -19.54 7.11 -14.90
CA GLY A 279 -20.88 6.58 -14.62
C GLY A 279 -21.24 5.40 -15.50
N ASP A 280 -20.56 5.24 -16.63
CA ASP A 280 -20.70 4.06 -17.46
C ASP A 280 -20.22 2.81 -16.73
N LYS A 281 -20.82 1.67 -17.05
CA LYS A 281 -20.46 0.37 -16.46
C LYS A 281 -19.26 -0.29 -17.11
N GLU A 282 -18.83 0.19 -18.26
CA GLU A 282 -17.73 -0.31 -19.08
C GLU A 282 -16.35 0.01 -18.45
N CYS A 283 -15.26 -0.51 -19.03
CA CYS A 283 -13.92 -0.31 -18.52
C CYS A 283 -13.46 1.15 -18.67
N LEU A 284 -13.00 1.74 -17.58
CA LEU A 284 -12.58 3.15 -17.50
C LEU A 284 -11.12 3.40 -17.93
N VAL A 285 -10.45 2.47 -18.60
CA VAL A 285 -9.02 2.63 -18.96
C VAL A 285 -8.78 3.83 -19.87
N GLU A 286 -9.68 4.12 -20.80
CA GLU A 286 -9.58 5.29 -21.69
C GLU A 286 -9.90 6.60 -20.97
N LEU A 287 -10.53 6.54 -19.81
CA LEU A 287 -10.82 7.68 -18.95
C LEU A 287 -9.77 7.88 -17.84
N GLY A 288 -8.64 7.17 -17.88
CA GLY A 288 -7.52 7.42 -17.00
C GLY A 288 -7.28 6.37 -15.91
N CYS A 289 -7.86 5.18 -16.02
CA CYS A 289 -7.63 4.11 -15.06
C CYS A 289 -6.27 3.44 -15.26
N TRP A 290 -5.45 3.43 -14.20
CA TRP A 290 -4.14 2.77 -14.17
C TRP A 290 -4.19 1.31 -13.69
N GLY A 291 -5.40 0.77 -13.45
CA GLY A 291 -5.61 -0.58 -12.93
C GLY A 291 -4.82 -1.70 -13.58
N PRO A 292 -4.62 -1.71 -14.91
CA PRO A 292 -3.87 -2.77 -15.58
C PRO A 292 -2.39 -2.89 -15.19
N VAL A 293 -1.78 -1.84 -14.66
CA VAL A 293 -0.34 -1.80 -14.34
C VAL A 293 -0.04 -1.57 -12.86
N VAL A 294 -1.05 -1.26 -12.06
CA VAL A 294 -0.88 -0.94 -10.63
C VAL A 294 -1.14 -2.17 -9.78
N GLN A 295 -0.19 -2.52 -8.93
CA GLN A 295 -0.30 -3.61 -7.98
C GLN A 295 -1.05 -3.15 -6.72
N CYS A 296 -2.23 -3.71 -6.49
CA CYS A 296 -3.07 -3.44 -5.33
C CYS A 296 -4.23 -4.43 -5.30
N ASN A 297 -4.60 -4.91 -4.14
CA ASN A 297 -5.66 -5.90 -3.94
C ASN A 297 -7.02 -5.28 -3.55
N ILE A 298 -7.17 -3.95 -3.66
CA ILE A 298 -8.39 -3.22 -3.26
C ILE A 298 -9.66 -3.71 -3.98
N SER A 299 -9.54 -4.14 -5.24
CA SER A 299 -10.67 -4.66 -6.02
C SER A 299 -11.15 -6.02 -5.54
N GLU A 300 -10.28 -6.80 -4.90
CA GLU A 300 -10.59 -8.09 -4.30
C GLU A 300 -11.08 -7.93 -2.85
N ARG A 301 -10.29 -7.22 -2.03
CA ARG A 301 -10.55 -7.08 -0.59
C ARG A 301 -11.59 -6.02 -0.25
N GLY A 302 -11.85 -5.07 -1.15
CA GLY A 302 -12.62 -3.87 -0.81
C GLY A 302 -11.86 -2.95 0.15
N ALA A 303 -12.52 -1.89 0.58
CA ALA A 303 -11.98 -0.96 1.58
C ALA A 303 -12.27 -1.45 3.01
N ILE A 304 -13.46 -2.01 3.24
CA ILE A 304 -13.94 -2.50 4.55
C ILE A 304 -14.81 -3.73 4.30
N ASP A 305 -14.50 -4.86 4.92
CA ASP A 305 -15.31 -6.09 4.90
C ASP A 305 -15.73 -6.52 3.47
N GLY A 306 -14.77 -6.54 2.55
CA GLY A 306 -15.02 -6.92 1.16
C GLY A 306 -15.82 -5.89 0.34
N ARG A 307 -16.12 -4.71 0.90
CA ARG A 307 -16.97 -3.69 0.29
C ARG A 307 -16.21 -2.41 -0.01
N GLY A 308 -16.70 -1.66 -0.99
CA GLY A 308 -16.08 -0.40 -1.39
C GLY A 308 -14.78 -0.59 -2.15
N GLY A 309 -13.97 0.44 -2.15
CA GLY A 309 -12.74 0.50 -2.96
C GLY A 309 -12.95 1.18 -4.31
N CYS A 310 -11.86 1.66 -4.91
CA CYS A 310 -11.91 2.57 -6.05
C CYS A 310 -12.78 2.05 -7.21
N MET A 311 -12.46 0.89 -7.75
CA MET A 311 -13.15 0.32 -8.91
C MET A 311 -14.53 -0.23 -8.57
N ASN A 312 -14.68 -0.77 -7.36
CA ASN A 312 -15.96 -1.36 -6.90
C ASN A 312 -17.03 -0.28 -6.71
N MET A 313 -16.60 0.96 -6.44
CA MET A 313 -17.48 2.13 -6.27
C MET A 313 -17.60 3.00 -7.54
N GLY A 314 -17.12 2.51 -8.68
CA GLY A 314 -17.25 3.22 -9.94
C GLY A 314 -16.10 4.17 -10.29
N GLY A 315 -15.07 4.26 -9.45
CA GLY A 315 -13.89 5.10 -9.69
C GLY A 315 -12.84 4.43 -10.58
N ILE A 316 -11.78 5.20 -10.85
CA ILE A 316 -10.58 4.74 -11.55
C ILE A 316 -9.47 4.40 -10.55
N CYS A 317 -8.50 3.58 -10.97
CA CYS A 317 -7.24 3.45 -10.26
C CYS A 317 -6.33 4.64 -10.60
N ILE A 318 -5.87 5.37 -9.58
CA ILE A 318 -4.98 6.53 -9.73
C ILE A 318 -3.51 6.20 -9.42
N GLY A 319 -3.18 4.94 -9.21
CA GLY A 319 -1.79 4.51 -8.99
C GLY A 319 -1.24 4.74 -7.58
N CYS A 320 -2.08 4.97 -6.60
CA CYS A 320 -1.67 5.45 -5.28
C CYS A 320 -0.76 4.49 -4.49
N THR A 321 -0.69 3.20 -4.83
CA THR A 321 0.22 2.23 -4.18
C THR A 321 1.62 2.18 -4.80
N MET A 322 1.84 2.90 -5.90
CA MET A 322 3.07 2.79 -6.68
C MET A 322 4.04 3.94 -6.39
N PRO A 323 5.36 3.68 -6.47
CA PRO A 323 6.35 4.73 -6.37
C PRO A 323 6.16 5.83 -7.43
N GLY A 324 6.33 7.09 -7.02
CA GLY A 324 6.15 8.26 -7.88
C GLY A 324 4.70 8.77 -7.94
N PHE A 325 3.79 8.22 -7.13
CA PHE A 325 2.49 8.85 -6.91
C PHE A 325 2.66 10.16 -6.11
N PRO A 326 1.97 11.28 -6.47
CA PRO A 326 0.97 11.36 -7.54
C PRO A 326 1.52 11.67 -8.93
N ASP A 327 2.72 12.21 -9.08
CA ASP A 327 3.21 12.87 -10.29
C ASP A 327 3.30 11.97 -11.52
N LYS A 328 3.75 10.73 -11.36
CA LYS A 328 3.82 9.76 -12.46
C LYS A 328 2.45 9.39 -13.04
N PHE A 329 1.40 9.56 -12.26
CA PHE A 329 0.03 9.14 -12.59
C PHE A 329 -0.88 10.32 -12.93
N ALA A 330 -0.40 11.54 -12.74
CA ALA A 330 -1.09 12.75 -13.14
C ALA A 330 -0.84 13.07 -14.63
N PRO A 331 -1.77 13.77 -15.34
CA PRO A 331 -3.06 14.18 -14.79
C PRO A 331 -4.02 13.00 -14.62
N PHE A 332 -4.65 12.92 -13.47
CA PHE A 332 -5.74 11.97 -13.25
C PHE A 332 -6.86 12.26 -14.25
N PHE A 333 -7.61 11.22 -14.64
CA PHE A 333 -8.65 11.33 -15.66
C PHE A 333 -8.14 11.61 -17.08
N GLY A 334 -6.84 11.51 -17.31
CA GLY A 334 -6.23 11.49 -18.64
C GLY A 334 -5.87 10.06 -19.05
N THR A 335 -5.85 9.76 -20.34
CA THR A 335 -5.50 8.41 -20.82
C THR A 335 -4.06 8.07 -20.45
N PRO A 336 -3.81 6.96 -19.72
CA PRO A 336 -2.45 6.58 -19.31
C PRO A 336 -1.53 6.31 -20.50
N PRO A 337 -0.22 6.58 -20.40
CA PRO A 337 0.74 6.22 -21.44
C PRO A 337 0.66 4.74 -21.79
N GLY A 338 0.58 4.44 -23.09
CA GLY A 338 0.45 3.06 -23.60
C GLY A 338 -0.99 2.51 -23.61
N ALA A 339 -1.95 3.14 -22.93
CA ALA A 339 -3.33 2.67 -22.92
C ALA A 339 -3.98 2.69 -24.31
N TYR A 340 -3.61 3.64 -25.16
CA TYR A 340 -4.10 3.67 -26.57
C TYR A 340 -3.71 2.42 -27.36
N LEU A 341 -2.47 1.93 -27.23
CA LEU A 341 -2.03 0.71 -27.91
C LEU A 341 -2.74 -0.50 -27.31
N SER A 342 -2.83 -0.56 -26.00
CA SER A 342 -3.49 -1.63 -25.26
C SER A 342 -4.99 -1.67 -25.56
N SER A 343 -5.68 -0.53 -25.53
CA SER A 343 -7.10 -0.44 -25.80
C SER A 343 -7.42 -0.71 -27.28
N THR A 344 -6.61 -0.20 -28.21
CA THR A 344 -6.77 -0.49 -29.64
C THR A 344 -6.60 -1.97 -29.94
N THR A 345 -5.60 -2.62 -29.34
CA THR A 345 -5.41 -4.07 -29.44
C THR A 345 -6.61 -4.82 -28.88
N SER A 346 -7.07 -4.43 -27.67
CA SER A 346 -8.25 -5.03 -27.05
C SER A 346 -9.53 -4.80 -27.84
N LYS A 347 -9.73 -3.62 -28.44
CA LYS A 347 -10.87 -3.33 -29.35
C LYS A 347 -10.86 -4.27 -30.55
N THR A 348 -9.69 -4.50 -31.15
CA THR A 348 -9.57 -5.38 -32.33
C THR A 348 -9.80 -6.83 -31.96
N VAL A 349 -9.08 -7.35 -30.96
CA VAL A 349 -9.21 -8.74 -30.49
C VAL A 349 -10.59 -8.97 -29.87
N GLY A 350 -11.07 -8.04 -29.05
CA GLY A 350 -12.38 -8.11 -28.41
C GLY A 350 -13.53 -8.10 -29.41
N SER A 351 -13.40 -7.36 -30.52
CA SER A 351 -14.42 -7.40 -31.59
C SER A 351 -14.50 -8.78 -32.27
N PHE A 352 -13.36 -9.44 -32.42
CA PHE A 352 -13.29 -10.80 -32.92
C PHE A 352 -13.90 -11.79 -31.91
N ILE A 353 -13.55 -11.67 -30.65
CA ILE A 353 -14.09 -12.50 -29.55
C ILE A 353 -15.61 -12.32 -29.46
N ARG A 354 -16.12 -11.08 -29.49
CA ARG A 354 -17.57 -10.81 -29.46
C ARG A 354 -18.31 -11.48 -30.67
N ARG A 355 -17.75 -11.37 -31.88
CA ARG A 355 -18.31 -12.04 -33.04
C ARG A 355 -18.33 -13.56 -32.90
N PHE A 356 -17.24 -14.12 -32.37
CA PHE A 356 -17.11 -15.55 -32.13
C PHE A 356 -18.09 -16.03 -31.07
N ARG A 357 -18.22 -15.27 -29.96
CA ARG A 357 -19.20 -15.52 -28.93
C ARG A 357 -20.64 -15.44 -29.43
N ALA A 358 -20.98 -14.45 -30.24
CA ALA A 358 -22.30 -14.31 -30.85
C ALA A 358 -22.64 -15.48 -31.79
N LEU A 359 -21.64 -16.03 -32.48
CA LEU A 359 -21.81 -17.24 -33.30
C LEU A 359 -21.98 -18.51 -32.45
N SER A 360 -21.29 -18.62 -31.35
CA SER A 360 -21.37 -19.78 -30.42
C SER A 360 -22.63 -19.79 -29.58
N MET A 361 -23.21 -18.61 -29.29
CA MET A 361 -24.42 -18.42 -28.50
C MET A 361 -25.70 -18.32 -29.31
N ARG A 362 -25.86 -19.14 -30.34
CA ARG A 362 -27.10 -19.18 -31.15
C ARG A 362 -28.31 -19.72 -30.41
N ASP A 363 -28.07 -20.39 -29.26
CA ASP A 363 -29.16 -20.88 -28.40
C ASP A 363 -29.65 -19.73 -27.52
N LYS A 364 -30.89 -19.34 -27.65
CA LYS A 364 -31.52 -18.25 -26.90
C LYS A 364 -31.44 -18.43 -25.39
N GLN A 365 -31.30 -19.66 -24.90
CA GLN A 365 -31.15 -19.94 -23.46
C GLN A 365 -29.77 -19.56 -22.93
N VAL A 366 -28.76 -19.49 -23.79
CA VAL A 366 -27.39 -19.13 -23.43
C VAL A 366 -27.10 -17.65 -23.70
N SER A 367 -27.91 -17.01 -24.54
CA SER A 367 -27.74 -15.60 -24.93
C SER A 367 -28.31 -14.58 -23.93
N ASN A 368 -29.12 -15.04 -22.97
CA ASN A 368 -29.63 -14.15 -21.93
C ASN A 368 -28.51 -13.87 -20.93
N ARG A 369 -28.00 -12.66 -20.96
CA ARG A 369 -27.08 -12.20 -19.91
C ARG A 369 -27.84 -12.12 -18.60
N TRP A 370 -27.22 -12.58 -17.52
CA TRP A 370 -27.76 -12.50 -16.16
C TRP A 370 -28.15 -11.05 -15.77
N GLU A 371 -27.49 -10.05 -16.32
CA GLU A 371 -27.77 -8.62 -16.13
C GLU A 371 -29.15 -8.18 -16.63
N ASN A 372 -29.70 -8.89 -17.62
CA ASN A 372 -31.01 -8.60 -18.20
C ASN A 372 -32.09 -9.52 -17.64
N ASP A 373 -31.75 -10.50 -16.81
CA ASP A 373 -32.70 -11.40 -16.20
C ASP A 373 -33.16 -10.82 -14.86
N LYS A 374 -34.44 -10.48 -14.77
CA LYS A 374 -35.05 -9.93 -13.55
C LYS A 374 -35.09 -10.96 -12.40
N ASP A 375 -34.93 -12.23 -12.73
CA ASP A 375 -34.87 -13.34 -11.79
C ASP A 375 -33.54 -14.08 -11.93
N LEU A 376 -32.55 -13.61 -11.17
CA LEU A 376 -31.19 -14.11 -11.22
C LEU A 376 -31.11 -15.62 -10.97
N ALA A 377 -31.91 -16.12 -10.04
CA ALA A 377 -31.92 -17.55 -9.68
C ALA A 377 -32.43 -18.44 -10.82
N SER A 378 -33.45 -17.97 -11.54
CA SER A 378 -33.98 -18.71 -12.70
C SER A 378 -33.06 -18.60 -13.92
N GLY A 379 -32.35 -17.47 -14.07
CA GLY A 379 -31.33 -17.27 -15.10
C GLY A 379 -30.17 -18.24 -14.95
N TRP A 380 -29.64 -18.37 -13.76
CA TRP A 380 -28.55 -19.31 -13.46
C TRP A 380 -28.91 -20.76 -13.74
N ALA A 381 -30.13 -21.16 -13.47
CA ALA A 381 -30.62 -22.54 -13.74
C ALA A 381 -30.68 -22.88 -15.26
N ARG A 382 -30.62 -21.85 -16.13
CA ARG A 382 -30.66 -22.04 -17.58
C ARG A 382 -29.27 -22.18 -18.21
N TYR A 383 -28.19 -21.90 -17.48
CA TYR A 383 -26.84 -22.09 -17.99
C TYR A 383 -26.51 -23.58 -18.09
N ARG A 384 -26.03 -23.96 -19.26
CA ARG A 384 -25.55 -25.32 -19.47
C ARG A 384 -24.28 -25.55 -18.66
N THR A 385 -24.27 -26.60 -17.87
CA THR A 385 -23.11 -27.01 -17.08
C THR A 385 -21.96 -27.58 -17.94
N GLN A 386 -22.21 -27.87 -19.21
CA GLN A 386 -21.18 -28.38 -20.13
C GLN A 386 -21.24 -27.66 -21.50
N PRO A 387 -20.12 -27.06 -21.94
CA PRO A 387 -20.02 -26.41 -23.25
C PRO A 387 -20.11 -27.42 -24.39
N ARG A 388 -20.76 -27.07 -25.50
CA ARG A 388 -20.93 -27.91 -26.68
C ARG A 388 -20.37 -27.23 -27.93
N GLY A 389 -19.79 -28.05 -28.87
CA GLY A 389 -19.37 -27.56 -30.20
C GLY A 389 -18.38 -26.41 -30.16
N ALA A 390 -18.72 -25.29 -30.80
CA ALA A 390 -17.88 -24.10 -30.90
C ALA A 390 -17.59 -23.43 -29.56
N GLU A 391 -18.50 -23.57 -28.59
CA GLU A 391 -18.34 -23.09 -27.23
C GLU A 391 -17.19 -23.84 -26.50
N LYS A 392 -17.08 -25.15 -26.71
CA LYS A 392 -15.98 -25.97 -26.19
C LYS A 392 -14.62 -25.56 -26.78
N LEU A 393 -14.64 -25.13 -28.05
CA LEU A 393 -13.44 -24.63 -28.74
C LEU A 393 -13.04 -23.25 -28.20
N ALA A 394 -14.02 -22.36 -28.02
CA ALA A 394 -13.80 -21.04 -27.45
C ALA A 394 -13.29 -21.12 -25.98
N GLN A 395 -13.85 -22.03 -25.20
CA GLN A 395 -13.41 -22.26 -23.82
C GLN A 395 -11.97 -22.77 -23.75
N ARG A 396 -11.58 -23.74 -24.61
CA ARG A 396 -10.21 -24.22 -24.71
C ARG A 396 -9.22 -23.14 -25.15
N PHE A 397 -9.65 -22.25 -26.04
CA PHE A 397 -8.85 -21.11 -26.46
C PHE A 397 -8.68 -20.11 -25.34
N TYR A 398 -9.72 -19.85 -24.57
CA TYR A 398 -9.70 -18.97 -23.39
C TYR A 398 -8.80 -19.53 -22.29
N GLU A 399 -8.92 -20.82 -21.99
CA GLU A 399 -8.05 -21.53 -21.02
C GLU A 399 -6.56 -21.46 -21.42
N ARG A 400 -6.25 -21.61 -22.71
CA ARG A 400 -4.89 -21.44 -23.22
C ARG A 400 -4.34 -20.02 -23.10
N ILE A 401 -5.18 -19.01 -23.33
CA ILE A 401 -4.77 -17.61 -23.12
C ILE A 401 -4.50 -17.37 -21.62
N GLN A 402 -5.36 -17.85 -20.74
CA GLN A 402 -5.15 -17.73 -19.31
C GLN A 402 -3.90 -18.49 -18.82
N GLU A 403 -3.60 -19.65 -19.37
CA GLU A 403 -2.38 -20.39 -19.09
C GLU A 403 -1.11 -19.65 -19.59
N SER A 404 -1.19 -19.03 -20.77
CA SER A 404 -0.06 -18.25 -21.32
C SER A 404 0.20 -16.93 -20.60
N THR A 405 -0.75 -16.42 -19.81
CA THR A 405 -0.60 -15.22 -18.97
C THR A 405 -0.14 -15.55 -17.54
N LYS A 406 -0.06 -16.83 -17.19
CA LYS A 406 0.47 -17.32 -15.90
C LYS A 406 1.95 -17.73 -15.97
N ALA A 407 2.53 -17.76 -17.15
CA ALA A 407 3.94 -17.99 -17.42
C ALA A 407 4.67 -16.68 -17.71
#